data_3ad25975b6935ea6bfccc3a64b563277
#
_entry.id   3ad25975b6935ea6bfccc3a64b563277
#
_cell.length_a   1.000
_cell.length_b   1.000
_cell.length_c   1.000
_cell.angle_alpha   90.00
_cell.angle_beta   90.00
_cell.angle_gamma   90.00
#
_symmetry.space_group_name_H-M   'P 1'
#
loop_
_entity.id
_entity.type
_entity.pdbx_description
1 polymer ?
#
loop_
_entity_poly.entity_id
_entity_poly.type
_entity_poly.pdbx_seq_one_letter_code
_entity_poly.pdbx_strand_id
1 'polypeptide(L)'
;MFLGDYFNNIKNNYNNFFFSGISFNSNKVKKNNIFFAIKGNKVDGNNFILSAIKNGAKIIVTEKKEDGFKNNILFIKSRNVRKLLAEISFKIYNDIPKNIIAVTGTNGKSSIADFYYQILDLNKKKVASIGTLGVKSKNLKMNLLNTTIDPIKLSKILSNLKKQNIDNVIMEASSHGLKQNRLDGLLFNTGIFTNLSQDHLDYHKNLKNYLKAKLYLFEKLIKKNGNVIADKEIPQFQKIKKITLNKNLNLYSLNSQKNNFQYLSHRFQGEAQLLQISHNNLIYKIKLNLIGKIQLKNVQMAIAAAIKSDIDIKKILKVIPKIKSVEGRFEKIGKIKNQSKVILDYAHTPDALRTCLLNLKEQFPGQKISLVFGCGGNRDQDKRAKMGKIADIFANKIYLTDDNPRTEGPNKIRNDIKKGIKKQTILEFPNRTRAITEAINNLNTGEILLVAGKGHETIQEIGVKKIIFSDKKVILNAIKIKNLSLSNNLKFNILKELSEEKKLSS
;
A
#
# COMPACT_ATOMS: atom_id res chain seq x y z
N MET A 1 26.11 10.67 -23.17
CA MET A 1 26.35 10.99 -21.75
C MET A 1 27.77 10.61 -21.41
N PHE A 2 28.48 11.42 -20.66
CA PHE A 2 29.86 11.11 -20.21
C PHE A 2 29.90 10.77 -18.74
N LEU A 3 30.78 9.86 -18.33
CA LEU A 3 30.83 9.37 -16.94
C LEU A 3 31.06 10.50 -15.92
N GLY A 4 31.91 11.46 -16.22
CA GLY A 4 32.22 12.59 -15.32
C GLY A 4 31.01 13.40 -14.90
N ASP A 5 29.97 13.48 -15.76
CA ASP A 5 28.74 14.23 -15.43
C ASP A 5 27.87 13.53 -14.38
N TYR A 6 28.02 12.22 -14.23
CA TYR A 6 27.12 11.37 -13.41
C TYR A 6 27.79 10.72 -12.21
N PHE A 7 29.10 10.43 -12.27
CA PHE A 7 29.83 9.75 -11.23
C PHE A 7 30.71 10.74 -10.44
N ASN A 8 30.50 10.90 -9.16
CA ASN A 8 31.22 11.88 -8.33
C ASN A 8 32.66 11.48 -7.96
N ASN A 9 33.03 10.21 -8.03
CA ASN A 9 34.33 9.69 -7.53
C ASN A 9 34.89 8.63 -8.48
N ILE A 10 35.09 8.97 -9.75
CA ILE A 10 35.82 8.13 -10.70
C ILE A 10 37.19 8.76 -10.97
N LYS A 11 38.15 7.96 -11.45
CA LYS A 11 39.45 8.48 -11.88
C LYS A 11 39.26 9.47 -13.04
N ASN A 12 39.99 10.58 -13.02
CA ASN A 12 39.84 11.66 -14.00
C ASN A 12 39.97 11.19 -15.47
N ASN A 13 40.79 10.17 -15.74
CA ASN A 13 40.94 9.59 -17.07
C ASN A 13 39.72 8.86 -17.60
N TYR A 14 38.67 8.62 -16.76
CA TYR A 14 37.40 7.99 -17.17
C TYR A 14 36.29 9.00 -17.40
N ASN A 15 36.49 10.29 -17.06
CA ASN A 15 35.45 11.31 -17.14
C ASN A 15 34.82 11.42 -18.53
N ASN A 16 35.64 11.34 -19.57
CA ASN A 16 35.19 11.48 -20.97
C ASN A 16 34.72 10.15 -21.60
N PHE A 17 34.57 9.08 -20.80
CA PHE A 17 34.07 7.83 -21.33
C PHE A 17 32.56 7.89 -21.57
N PHE A 18 32.17 7.64 -22.83
CA PHE A 18 30.78 7.74 -23.27
C PHE A 18 29.95 6.52 -22.88
N PHE A 19 28.70 6.76 -22.46
CA PHE A 19 27.69 5.73 -22.33
C PHE A 19 26.32 6.20 -22.87
N SER A 20 25.51 5.26 -23.39
CA SER A 20 24.20 5.55 -24.01
C SER A 20 23.01 5.34 -23.08
N GLY A 21 23.21 4.62 -21.95
CA GLY A 21 22.16 4.31 -21.00
C GLY A 21 22.63 3.36 -19.89
N ILE A 22 21.71 2.97 -19.03
CA ILE A 22 21.98 2.15 -17.86
C ILE A 22 21.03 0.94 -17.78
N SER A 23 21.52 -0.19 -17.29
CA SER A 23 20.72 -1.40 -17.04
C SER A 23 21.28 -2.21 -15.87
N PHE A 24 20.40 -2.88 -15.14
CA PHE A 24 20.75 -3.94 -14.16
C PHE A 24 20.20 -5.32 -14.59
N ASN A 25 19.63 -5.41 -15.77
CA ASN A 25 19.19 -6.67 -16.40
C ASN A 25 20.00 -6.88 -17.69
N SER A 26 20.80 -7.96 -17.75
CA SER A 26 21.67 -8.26 -18.88
C SER A 26 20.92 -8.33 -20.20
N ASN A 27 19.69 -8.90 -20.22
CA ASN A 27 18.86 -9.02 -21.43
C ASN A 27 18.29 -7.68 -21.93
N LYS A 28 18.38 -6.60 -21.13
CA LYS A 28 17.94 -5.25 -21.50
C LYS A 28 19.11 -4.30 -21.78
N VAL A 29 20.32 -4.80 -21.73
CA VAL A 29 21.51 -4.05 -22.11
C VAL A 29 21.48 -3.75 -23.61
N LYS A 30 21.89 -2.54 -23.97
CA LYS A 30 22.08 -2.07 -25.35
C LYS A 30 23.55 -1.63 -25.55
N LYS A 31 23.96 -1.42 -26.79
CA LYS A 31 25.30 -0.94 -27.15
C LYS A 31 25.69 0.30 -26.30
N ASN A 32 26.89 0.28 -25.75
CA ASN A 32 27.45 1.33 -24.89
C ASN A 32 26.71 1.59 -23.58
N ASN A 33 25.88 0.64 -23.09
CA ASN A 33 25.26 0.81 -21.77
C ASN A 33 26.25 0.53 -20.65
N ILE A 34 25.95 1.11 -19.47
CA ILE A 34 26.49 0.69 -18.18
C ILE A 34 25.63 -0.46 -17.66
N PHE A 35 26.26 -1.56 -17.30
CA PHE A 35 25.60 -2.66 -16.58
C PHE A 35 25.94 -2.62 -15.09
N PHE A 36 24.92 -2.55 -14.25
CA PHE A 36 25.05 -2.59 -12.79
C PHE A 36 24.86 -4.04 -12.31
N ALA A 37 25.94 -4.70 -11.93
CA ALA A 37 25.96 -6.08 -11.44
C ALA A 37 25.50 -6.18 -9.98
N ILE A 38 24.18 -6.13 -9.76
CA ILE A 38 23.57 -6.11 -8.44
C ILE A 38 23.49 -7.52 -7.85
N LYS A 39 24.04 -7.71 -6.63
CA LYS A 39 23.81 -8.92 -5.85
C LYS A 39 22.38 -8.96 -5.32
N GLY A 40 21.54 -9.85 -5.85
CA GLY A 40 20.17 -10.10 -5.39
C GLY A 40 20.10 -11.13 -4.27
N ASN A 41 18.88 -11.33 -3.70
CA ASN A 41 18.68 -12.37 -2.68
C ASN A 41 18.65 -13.79 -3.25
N LYS A 42 18.19 -13.96 -4.50
CA LYS A 42 18.07 -15.25 -5.18
C LYS A 42 19.11 -15.43 -6.28
N VAL A 43 19.56 -14.34 -6.87
CA VAL A 43 20.43 -14.35 -8.06
C VAL A 43 21.51 -13.28 -7.89
N ASP A 44 22.77 -13.61 -8.18
CA ASP A 44 23.89 -12.66 -8.18
C ASP A 44 24.06 -12.07 -9.58
N GLY A 45 23.88 -10.75 -9.72
CA GLY A 45 24.05 -10.01 -10.98
C GLY A 45 25.46 -10.14 -11.57
N ASN A 46 26.47 -10.46 -10.76
CA ASN A 46 27.83 -10.69 -11.25
C ASN A 46 27.93 -11.90 -12.20
N ASN A 47 27.04 -12.88 -12.05
CA ASN A 47 27.02 -14.06 -12.93
C ASN A 47 26.57 -13.71 -14.37
N PHE A 48 26.01 -12.52 -14.59
CA PHE A 48 25.50 -12.06 -15.88
C PHE A 48 26.40 -11.02 -16.56
N ILE A 49 27.60 -10.75 -16.03
CA ILE A 49 28.54 -9.76 -16.59
C ILE A 49 28.89 -10.14 -18.03
N LEU A 50 29.24 -11.40 -18.31
CA LEU A 50 29.59 -11.85 -19.64
C LEU A 50 28.42 -11.69 -20.63
N SER A 51 27.21 -12.02 -20.20
CA SER A 51 25.99 -11.81 -21.00
C SER A 51 25.75 -10.33 -21.28
N ALA A 52 25.95 -9.46 -20.29
CA ALA A 52 25.80 -8.01 -20.46
C ALA A 52 26.83 -7.44 -21.45
N ILE A 53 28.09 -7.90 -21.40
CA ILE A 53 29.15 -7.52 -22.35
C ILE A 53 28.79 -7.97 -23.77
N LYS A 54 28.34 -9.22 -23.92
CA LYS A 54 27.89 -9.75 -25.22
C LYS A 54 26.74 -8.92 -25.81
N ASN A 55 25.85 -8.42 -24.97
CA ASN A 55 24.73 -7.55 -25.35
C ASN A 55 25.13 -6.07 -25.53
N GLY A 56 26.42 -5.73 -25.40
CA GLY A 56 26.97 -4.42 -25.75
C GLY A 56 27.26 -3.48 -24.55
N ALA A 57 27.31 -3.99 -23.32
CA ALA A 57 27.81 -3.19 -22.21
C ALA A 57 29.31 -2.88 -22.41
N LYS A 58 29.67 -1.63 -22.25
CA LYS A 58 31.07 -1.16 -22.28
C LYS A 58 31.60 -0.77 -20.90
N ILE A 59 30.70 -0.63 -19.94
CA ILE A 59 31.01 -0.27 -18.56
C ILE A 59 30.28 -1.24 -17.62
N ILE A 60 30.99 -1.77 -16.65
CA ILE A 60 30.45 -2.70 -15.64
C ILE A 60 30.65 -2.11 -14.26
N VAL A 61 29.57 -1.86 -13.51
CA VAL A 61 29.65 -1.46 -12.10
C VAL A 61 29.44 -2.69 -11.23
N THR A 62 30.39 -2.97 -10.33
CA THR A 62 30.37 -4.18 -9.49
C THR A 62 31.03 -3.93 -8.13
N GLU A 63 30.74 -4.81 -7.15
CA GLU A 63 31.40 -4.82 -5.83
C GLU A 63 32.71 -5.63 -5.84
N LYS A 64 32.91 -6.52 -6.85
CA LYS A 64 33.92 -7.58 -6.82
C LYS A 64 35.23 -7.27 -7.54
N LYS A 65 35.27 -6.26 -8.41
CA LYS A 65 36.45 -5.94 -9.21
C LYS A 65 36.93 -4.53 -8.96
N GLU A 66 38.26 -4.33 -9.03
CA GLU A 66 38.87 -3.00 -8.97
C GLU A 66 38.61 -2.19 -10.24
N ASP A 67 38.73 -0.86 -10.11
CA ASP A 67 38.60 0.07 -11.22
C ASP A 67 39.67 -0.18 -12.28
N GLY A 68 39.27 -0.27 -13.53
CA GLY A 68 40.21 -0.40 -14.65
C GLY A 68 39.63 -1.06 -15.89
N PHE A 69 40.43 -1.04 -16.95
CA PHE A 69 40.08 -1.71 -18.20
C PHE A 69 40.49 -3.18 -18.18
N LYS A 70 39.59 -4.03 -18.69
CA LYS A 70 39.86 -5.41 -19.03
C LYS A 70 39.18 -5.74 -20.36
N ASN A 71 39.96 -6.10 -21.38
CA ASN A 71 39.45 -6.43 -22.73
C ASN A 71 38.50 -5.33 -23.27
N ASN A 72 38.95 -4.10 -23.28
CA ASN A 72 38.17 -2.91 -23.72
C ASN A 72 36.87 -2.65 -22.96
N ILE A 73 36.67 -3.27 -21.81
CA ILE A 73 35.52 -3.02 -20.89
C ILE A 73 36.02 -2.30 -19.66
N LEU A 74 35.41 -1.19 -19.34
CA LEU A 74 35.71 -0.43 -18.11
C LEU A 74 34.95 -1.06 -16.93
N PHE A 75 35.67 -1.47 -15.91
CA PHE A 75 35.11 -1.88 -14.63
C PHE A 75 35.19 -0.71 -13.65
N ILE A 76 34.10 -0.45 -12.93
CA ILE A 76 33.99 0.55 -11.87
C ILE A 76 33.58 -0.17 -10.59
N LYS A 77 34.42 -0.04 -9.55
CA LYS A 77 34.13 -0.61 -8.24
C LYS A 77 33.14 0.29 -7.48
N SER A 78 32.14 -0.30 -6.86
CA SER A 78 31.24 0.41 -5.97
C SER A 78 30.96 -0.40 -4.72
N ARG A 79 31.09 0.20 -3.53
CA ARG A 79 30.73 -0.44 -2.25
C ARG A 79 29.24 -0.72 -2.13
N ASN A 80 28.41 -0.01 -2.90
CA ASN A 80 26.96 -0.20 -2.92
C ASN A 80 26.40 0.09 -4.32
N VAL A 81 26.41 -0.95 -5.17
CA VAL A 81 25.96 -0.89 -6.56
C VAL A 81 24.50 -0.46 -6.66
N ARG A 82 23.64 -0.87 -5.71
CA ARG A 82 22.21 -0.49 -5.69
C ARG A 82 22.01 0.99 -5.49
N LYS A 83 22.71 1.56 -4.51
CA LYS A 83 22.67 2.99 -4.21
C LYS A 83 23.17 3.81 -5.40
N LEU A 84 24.31 3.43 -5.95
CA LEU A 84 24.89 4.12 -7.12
C LEU A 84 23.96 4.06 -8.33
N LEU A 85 23.32 2.91 -8.62
CA LEU A 85 22.32 2.80 -9.68
C LEU A 85 21.19 3.80 -9.47
N ALA A 86 20.67 3.93 -8.26
CA ALA A 86 19.58 4.83 -7.95
C ALA A 86 20.01 6.31 -8.14
N GLU A 87 21.14 6.70 -7.57
CA GLU A 87 21.71 8.05 -7.70
C GLU A 87 21.90 8.45 -9.18
N ILE A 88 22.48 7.56 -9.97
CA ILE A 88 22.70 7.82 -11.41
C ILE A 88 21.37 7.86 -12.18
N SER A 89 20.40 6.99 -11.84
CA SER A 89 19.08 7.01 -12.48
C SER A 89 18.39 8.37 -12.33
N PHE A 90 18.41 8.95 -11.11
CA PHE A 90 17.82 10.26 -10.85
C PHE A 90 18.65 11.44 -11.35
N LYS A 91 19.94 11.27 -11.57
CA LYS A 91 20.77 12.27 -12.28
C LYS A 91 20.46 12.30 -13.78
N ILE A 92 20.28 11.12 -14.42
CA ILE A 92 19.96 11.03 -15.85
C ILE A 92 18.56 11.60 -16.14
N TYR A 93 17.59 11.33 -15.28
CA TYR A 93 16.22 11.81 -15.41
C TYR A 93 15.92 12.84 -14.31
N ASN A 94 16.64 13.97 -14.32
CA ASN A 94 16.63 14.98 -13.26
C ASN A 94 15.45 15.97 -13.33
N ASP A 95 14.75 16.06 -14.46
CA ASP A 95 13.53 16.85 -14.56
C ASP A 95 12.37 16.10 -13.93
N ILE A 96 12.14 16.35 -12.64
CA ILE A 96 11.18 15.64 -11.79
C ILE A 96 10.20 16.61 -11.13
N PRO A 97 9.04 16.15 -10.64
CA PRO A 97 8.06 16.97 -9.93
C PRO A 97 8.67 17.77 -8.77
N LYS A 98 8.18 18.99 -8.57
CA LYS A 98 8.72 19.90 -7.55
C LYS A 98 8.41 19.46 -6.13
N ASN A 99 7.21 18.92 -5.89
CA ASN A 99 6.72 18.47 -4.61
C ASN A 99 6.50 16.96 -4.61
N ILE A 100 7.44 16.22 -4.00
CA ILE A 100 7.38 14.76 -3.89
C ILE A 100 7.28 14.37 -2.42
N ILE A 101 6.26 13.58 -2.10
CA ILE A 101 5.95 13.09 -0.76
C ILE A 101 6.17 11.59 -0.70
N ALA A 102 6.83 11.10 0.36
CA ALA A 102 6.99 9.67 0.62
C ALA A 102 6.20 9.21 1.83
N VAL A 103 5.46 8.10 1.70
CA VAL A 103 4.73 7.47 2.81
C VAL A 103 5.36 6.14 3.16
N THR A 104 5.80 5.96 4.42
CA THR A 104 6.28 4.69 4.95
C THR A 104 5.52 4.28 6.21
N GLY A 105 5.59 3.00 6.55
CA GLY A 105 4.94 2.38 7.69
C GLY A 105 4.51 0.95 7.36
N THR A 106 3.87 0.25 8.29
CA THR A 106 3.34 -1.10 8.02
C THR A 106 2.00 -0.99 7.30
N ASN A 107 1.01 -0.35 7.89
CA ASN A 107 -0.34 -0.20 7.38
C ASN A 107 -0.64 1.26 6.99
N GLY A 108 -1.65 1.51 6.15
CA GLY A 108 -2.15 2.85 5.81
C GLY A 108 -1.48 3.55 4.63
N LYS A 109 -0.30 3.11 4.14
CA LYS A 109 0.44 3.76 3.05
C LYS A 109 -0.40 4.07 1.82
N SER A 110 -1.04 3.04 1.25
CA SER A 110 -1.86 3.16 0.04
C SER A 110 -3.08 4.05 0.26
N SER A 111 -3.70 3.94 1.46
CA SER A 111 -4.85 4.78 1.81
C SER A 111 -4.48 6.27 1.89
N ILE A 112 -3.36 6.59 2.54
CA ILE A 112 -2.88 7.97 2.65
C ILE A 112 -2.50 8.53 1.27
N ALA A 113 -1.80 7.72 0.46
CA ALA A 113 -1.40 8.14 -0.88
C ALA A 113 -2.62 8.42 -1.77
N ASP A 114 -3.64 7.57 -1.72
CA ASP A 114 -4.85 7.77 -2.52
C ASP A 114 -5.74 8.89 -1.97
N PHE A 115 -5.87 9.06 -0.67
CA PHE A 115 -6.61 10.20 -0.08
C PHE A 115 -5.94 11.55 -0.40
N TYR A 116 -4.62 11.62 -0.32
CA TYR A 116 -3.90 12.82 -0.78
C TYR A 116 -4.18 13.10 -2.26
N TYR A 117 -4.09 12.06 -3.11
CA TYR A 117 -4.44 12.17 -4.52
C TYR A 117 -5.86 12.71 -4.69
N GLN A 118 -6.86 12.14 -4.02
CA GLN A 118 -8.24 12.58 -4.10
C GLN A 118 -8.44 14.03 -3.63
N ILE A 119 -7.80 14.43 -2.52
CA ILE A 119 -7.87 15.82 -2.00
C ILE A 119 -7.38 16.80 -3.06
N LEU A 120 -6.23 16.54 -3.68
CA LEU A 120 -5.66 17.45 -4.67
C LEU A 120 -6.47 17.45 -5.98
N ASP A 121 -6.86 16.28 -6.46
CA ASP A 121 -7.65 16.12 -7.70
C ASP A 121 -9.02 16.81 -7.60
N LEU A 122 -9.74 16.63 -6.48
CA LEU A 122 -10.99 17.33 -6.19
C LEU A 122 -10.83 18.85 -6.08
N ASN A 123 -9.63 19.31 -5.69
CA ASN A 123 -9.24 20.73 -5.72
C ASN A 123 -8.66 21.17 -7.06
N LYS A 124 -8.83 20.37 -8.13
CA LYS A 124 -8.39 20.65 -9.50
C LYS A 124 -6.87 20.88 -9.63
N LYS A 125 -6.06 20.29 -8.72
CA LYS A 125 -4.61 20.31 -8.79
C LYS A 125 -4.10 19.12 -9.58
N LYS A 126 -3.09 19.32 -10.42
CA LYS A 126 -2.40 18.22 -11.11
C LYS A 126 -1.59 17.43 -10.11
N VAL A 127 -1.92 16.13 -9.96
CA VAL A 127 -1.36 15.25 -8.95
C VAL A 127 -1.21 13.82 -9.48
N ALA A 128 -0.22 13.10 -8.96
CA ALA A 128 -0.10 11.66 -9.17
C ALA A 128 0.17 10.93 -7.85
N SER A 129 -0.27 9.67 -7.78
CA SER A 129 0.12 8.73 -6.74
C SER A 129 0.87 7.54 -7.34
N ILE A 130 1.90 7.04 -6.63
CA ILE A 130 2.73 5.91 -7.05
C ILE A 130 2.85 4.92 -5.89
N GLY A 131 2.44 3.68 -6.09
CA GLY A 131 2.52 2.69 -5.02
C GLY A 131 1.92 1.34 -5.38
N THR A 132 1.38 0.67 -4.38
CA THR A 132 0.79 -0.66 -4.49
C THR A 132 -0.37 -0.69 -5.50
N LEU A 133 -1.14 0.38 -5.61
CA LEU A 133 -2.23 0.53 -6.58
C LEU A 133 -1.76 0.99 -7.97
N GLY A 134 -0.46 0.99 -8.20
CA GLY A 134 0.14 1.42 -9.47
C GLY A 134 0.51 2.90 -9.50
N VAL A 135 0.61 3.46 -10.70
CA VAL A 135 0.68 4.90 -10.98
C VAL A 135 -0.71 5.38 -11.34
N LYS A 136 -1.18 6.42 -10.67
CA LYS A 136 -2.48 7.03 -10.91
C LYS A 136 -2.30 8.54 -11.06
N SER A 137 -2.72 9.07 -12.19
CA SER A 137 -2.95 10.49 -12.44
C SER A 137 -4.21 10.66 -13.28
N LYS A 138 -4.63 11.88 -13.58
CA LYS A 138 -5.82 12.12 -14.40
C LYS A 138 -5.74 11.41 -15.77
N ASN A 139 -4.56 11.40 -16.39
CA ASN A 139 -4.35 10.88 -17.75
C ASN A 139 -3.50 9.59 -17.80
N LEU A 140 -3.07 9.06 -16.65
CA LEU A 140 -2.21 7.87 -16.60
C LEU A 140 -2.66 6.93 -15.50
N LYS A 141 -2.99 5.69 -15.88
CA LYS A 141 -3.17 4.57 -14.95
C LYS A 141 -2.27 3.43 -15.41
N MET A 142 -1.31 3.02 -14.56
CA MET A 142 -0.35 1.97 -14.86
C MET A 142 -0.18 1.04 -13.67
N ASN A 143 -0.31 -0.26 -13.87
CA ASN A 143 -0.02 -1.24 -12.83
C ASN A 143 1.49 -1.39 -12.61
N LEU A 144 1.89 -1.58 -11.37
CA LEU A 144 3.26 -1.80 -10.97
C LEU A 144 3.43 -3.19 -10.35
N LEU A 145 4.60 -3.82 -10.57
CA LEU A 145 4.91 -5.13 -10.00
C LEU A 145 5.29 -5.06 -8.51
N ASN A 146 5.73 -3.92 -8.04
CA ASN A 146 6.18 -3.70 -6.67
C ASN A 146 5.68 -2.35 -6.17
N THR A 147 5.39 -2.25 -4.87
CA THR A 147 5.02 -1.00 -4.20
C THR A 147 6.03 0.12 -4.44
N THR A 148 7.32 -0.18 -4.31
CA THR A 148 8.44 0.72 -4.65
C THR A 148 9.24 0.03 -5.75
N ILE A 149 9.15 0.54 -6.96
CA ILE A 149 9.77 -0.04 -8.16
C ILE A 149 11.27 0.25 -8.23
N ASP A 150 11.94 -0.30 -9.24
CA ASP A 150 13.34 -0.04 -9.50
C ASP A 150 13.59 1.45 -9.87
N PRO A 151 14.79 1.98 -9.57
CA PRO A 151 15.08 3.39 -9.74
C PRO A 151 15.06 3.87 -11.20
N ILE A 152 15.45 3.03 -12.16
CA ILE A 152 15.43 3.41 -13.59
C ILE A 152 14.00 3.65 -14.05
N LYS A 153 13.08 2.74 -13.71
CA LYS A 153 11.67 2.89 -14.08
C LYS A 153 11.03 4.05 -13.34
N LEU A 154 11.35 4.22 -12.04
CA LEU A 154 10.80 5.30 -11.22
C LEU A 154 11.23 6.68 -11.73
N SER A 155 12.51 6.88 -12.01
CA SER A 155 13.02 8.16 -12.52
C SER A 155 12.39 8.55 -13.87
N LYS A 156 12.21 7.58 -14.77
CA LYS A 156 11.49 7.79 -16.04
C LYS A 156 10.03 8.18 -15.82
N ILE A 157 9.33 7.53 -14.89
CA ILE A 157 7.93 7.87 -14.57
C ILE A 157 7.86 9.29 -14.02
N LEU A 158 8.73 9.66 -13.07
CA LEU A 158 8.73 11.01 -12.49
C LEU A 158 9.02 12.08 -13.57
N SER A 159 10.00 11.86 -14.44
CA SER A 159 10.28 12.77 -15.55
C SER A 159 9.10 12.89 -16.51
N ASN A 160 8.42 11.79 -16.83
CA ASN A 160 7.22 11.81 -17.66
C ASN A 160 6.06 12.58 -17.00
N LEU A 161 5.84 12.39 -15.69
CA LEU A 161 4.83 13.15 -14.94
C LEU A 161 5.14 14.65 -14.95
N LYS A 162 6.43 15.03 -14.79
CA LYS A 162 6.87 16.43 -14.88
C LYS A 162 6.59 17.03 -16.24
N LYS A 163 6.88 16.32 -17.34
CA LYS A 163 6.54 16.74 -18.72
C LYS A 163 5.04 16.96 -18.93
N GLN A 164 4.19 16.28 -18.15
CA GLN A 164 2.73 16.52 -18.14
C GLN A 164 2.31 17.66 -17.19
N ASN A 165 3.27 18.45 -16.69
CA ASN A 165 3.07 19.51 -15.71
C ASN A 165 2.44 19.00 -14.38
N ILE A 166 2.75 17.78 -13.96
CA ILE A 166 2.34 17.24 -12.66
C ILE A 166 3.47 17.48 -11.68
N ASP A 167 3.29 18.49 -10.81
CA ASP A 167 4.28 18.88 -9.82
C ASP A 167 4.04 18.30 -8.43
N ASN A 168 2.87 17.72 -8.16
CA ASN A 168 2.56 17.09 -6.88
C ASN A 168 2.52 15.57 -7.05
N VAL A 169 3.42 14.87 -6.38
CA VAL A 169 3.47 13.41 -6.39
C VAL A 169 3.56 12.88 -4.98
N ILE A 170 2.70 11.92 -4.63
CA ILE A 170 2.84 11.13 -3.42
C ILE A 170 3.19 9.69 -3.77
N MET A 171 4.13 9.09 -3.04
CA MET A 171 4.54 7.72 -3.32
C MET A 171 4.72 6.87 -2.07
N GLU A 172 4.49 5.58 -2.22
CA GLU A 172 4.74 4.62 -1.16
C GLU A 172 6.24 4.24 -1.13
N ALA A 173 6.88 4.46 0.02
CA ALA A 173 8.24 4.04 0.32
C ALA A 173 8.19 2.75 1.17
N SER A 174 8.19 1.58 0.53
CA SER A 174 8.20 0.28 1.20
C SER A 174 9.53 0.04 1.92
N SER A 175 9.52 -0.73 3.01
CA SER A 175 10.74 -1.09 3.74
C SER A 175 11.76 -1.84 2.88
N HIS A 176 11.29 -2.66 1.94
CA HIS A 176 12.15 -3.32 0.95
C HIS A 176 12.81 -2.30 0.01
N GLY A 177 12.02 -1.34 -0.52
CA GLY A 177 12.54 -0.28 -1.39
C GLY A 177 13.61 0.57 -0.69
N LEU A 178 13.35 0.98 0.56
CA LEU A 178 14.28 1.73 1.38
C LEU A 178 15.55 0.92 1.73
N LYS A 179 15.40 -0.34 2.17
CA LYS A 179 16.54 -1.23 2.48
C LYS A 179 17.39 -1.55 1.26
N GLN A 180 16.78 -1.56 0.07
CA GLN A 180 17.46 -1.82 -1.20
C GLN A 180 17.94 -0.56 -1.91
N ASN A 181 17.91 0.61 -1.24
CA ASN A 181 18.35 1.88 -1.78
C ASN A 181 17.69 2.28 -3.11
N ARG A 182 16.44 1.88 -3.34
CA ARG A 182 15.76 2.17 -4.63
C ARG A 182 15.39 3.65 -4.81
N LEU A 183 15.40 4.42 -3.72
CA LEU A 183 15.00 5.82 -3.66
C LEU A 183 16.18 6.77 -3.44
N ASP A 184 17.40 6.25 -3.35
CA ASP A 184 18.60 7.07 -3.16
C ASP A 184 18.82 7.95 -4.40
N GLY A 185 19.24 9.18 -4.18
CA GLY A 185 19.31 10.22 -5.22
C GLY A 185 18.02 11.00 -5.43
N LEU A 186 16.89 10.55 -4.84
CA LEU A 186 15.62 11.27 -4.80
C LEU A 186 15.44 11.90 -3.41
N LEU A 187 15.20 13.21 -3.35
CA LEU A 187 14.94 13.93 -2.11
C LEU A 187 13.45 14.32 -2.03
N PHE A 188 12.83 14.00 -0.90
CA PHE A 188 11.41 14.25 -0.65
C PHE A 188 11.17 15.56 0.10
N ASN A 189 10.14 16.31 -0.29
CA ASN A 189 9.71 17.51 0.42
C ASN A 189 9.05 17.15 1.77
N THR A 190 8.34 16.02 1.80
CA THR A 190 7.62 15.55 2.99
C THR A 190 7.76 14.04 3.13
N GLY A 191 8.05 13.56 4.33
CA GLY A 191 8.01 12.14 4.70
C GLY A 191 6.88 11.88 5.70
N ILE A 192 6.11 10.82 5.49
CA ILE A 192 5.02 10.41 6.38
C ILE A 192 5.37 9.06 6.99
N PHE A 193 5.31 8.96 8.34
CA PHE A 193 5.42 7.69 9.05
C PHE A 193 4.06 7.32 9.64
N THR A 194 3.49 6.19 9.21
CA THR A 194 2.16 5.79 9.63
C THR A 194 2.15 5.02 10.95
N ASN A 195 2.74 3.84 10.98
CA ASN A 195 2.82 2.93 12.13
C ASN A 195 3.89 1.84 11.90
N LEU A 196 4.12 1.03 12.95
CA LEU A 196 4.95 -0.16 12.87
C LEU A 196 4.26 -1.31 13.61
N SER A 197 3.99 -2.39 12.91
CA SER A 197 3.55 -3.67 13.47
C SER A 197 4.29 -4.84 12.81
N GLN A 198 4.11 -6.05 13.31
CA GLN A 198 4.81 -7.23 12.79
C GLN A 198 4.42 -7.52 11.35
N ASP A 199 5.40 -7.40 10.45
CA ASP A 199 5.32 -7.79 9.04
C ASP A 199 6.73 -7.93 8.45
N HIS A 200 6.87 -8.71 7.37
CA HIS A 200 8.14 -8.86 6.63
C HIS A 200 9.36 -9.29 7.46
N LEU A 201 9.14 -10.04 8.57
CA LEU A 201 10.26 -10.54 9.39
C LEU A 201 11.07 -11.62 8.69
N ASP A 202 10.48 -12.32 7.73
CA ASP A 202 11.17 -13.21 6.78
C ASP A 202 12.33 -12.49 6.05
N TYR A 203 12.16 -11.20 5.76
CA TYR A 203 13.17 -10.37 5.10
C TYR A 203 14.02 -9.54 6.07
N HIS A 204 13.42 -8.90 7.05
CA HIS A 204 14.10 -7.98 7.97
C HIS A 204 14.69 -8.66 9.21
N LYS A 205 14.36 -9.94 9.45
CA LYS A 205 14.73 -10.78 10.59
C LYS A 205 14.09 -10.37 11.92
N ASN A 206 14.01 -9.10 12.25
CA ASN A 206 13.41 -8.57 13.48
C ASN A 206 12.81 -7.17 13.29
N LEU A 207 11.98 -6.75 14.27
CA LEU A 207 11.32 -5.44 14.26
C LEU A 207 12.31 -4.26 14.31
N LYS A 208 13.48 -4.41 14.95
CA LYS A 208 14.50 -3.37 15.03
C LYS A 208 15.06 -3.03 13.65
N ASN A 209 15.40 -4.06 12.86
CA ASN A 209 15.87 -3.88 11.49
C ASN A 209 14.77 -3.36 10.57
N TYR A 210 13.53 -3.81 10.78
CA TYR A 210 12.36 -3.34 10.02
C TYR A 210 12.12 -1.85 10.27
N LEU A 211 12.16 -1.40 11.53
CA LEU A 211 12.08 0.00 11.89
C LEU A 211 13.25 0.80 11.29
N LYS A 212 14.49 0.31 11.42
CA LYS A 212 15.69 0.97 10.86
C LYS A 212 15.54 1.20 9.35
N ALA A 213 15.02 0.21 8.62
CA ALA A 213 14.79 0.37 7.18
C ALA A 213 13.79 1.49 6.86
N LYS A 214 12.74 1.66 7.66
CA LYS A 214 11.75 2.75 7.48
C LYS A 214 12.29 4.11 7.90
N LEU A 215 13.04 4.18 8.99
CA LEU A 215 13.63 5.43 9.47
C LEU A 215 14.68 5.99 8.52
N TYR A 216 15.27 5.16 7.64
CA TYR A 216 16.18 5.59 6.59
C TYR A 216 15.61 6.71 5.71
N LEU A 217 14.29 6.71 5.46
CA LEU A 217 13.61 7.79 4.75
C LEU A 217 13.90 9.15 5.40
N PHE A 218 13.73 9.26 6.72
CA PHE A 218 13.84 10.50 7.46
C PHE A 218 15.30 10.88 7.73
N GLU A 219 16.17 9.90 7.86
CA GLU A 219 17.61 10.10 8.10
C GLU A 219 18.38 10.58 6.86
N LYS A 220 17.92 10.16 5.65
CA LYS A 220 18.72 10.28 4.43
C LYS A 220 18.01 10.89 3.22
N LEU A 221 16.68 10.83 3.14
CA LEU A 221 15.97 11.11 1.89
C LEU A 221 15.02 12.31 1.98
N ILE A 222 14.90 12.99 3.12
CA ILE A 222 14.14 14.24 3.23
C ILE A 222 15.05 15.41 2.91
N LYS A 223 14.57 16.38 2.13
CA LYS A 223 15.26 17.65 1.83
C LYS A 223 15.59 18.40 3.14
N LYS A 224 16.65 19.20 3.13
CA LYS A 224 16.92 20.15 4.21
C LYS A 224 15.69 21.02 4.45
N ASN A 225 15.31 21.24 5.70
CA ASN A 225 14.08 21.93 6.11
C ASN A 225 12.77 21.31 5.58
N GLY A 226 12.82 20.06 5.11
CA GLY A 226 11.64 19.32 4.67
C GLY A 226 10.73 18.92 5.84
N ASN A 227 9.53 18.44 5.52
CA ASN A 227 8.53 18.14 6.51
C ASN A 227 8.50 16.64 6.87
N VAL A 228 8.19 16.34 8.12
CA VAL A 228 7.93 14.98 8.62
C VAL A 228 6.55 14.97 9.30
N ILE A 229 5.69 14.06 8.86
CA ILE A 229 4.35 13.87 9.45
C ILE A 229 4.33 12.55 10.20
N ALA A 230 3.94 12.58 11.48
CA ALA A 230 3.80 11.39 12.30
C ALA A 230 2.73 11.59 13.38
N ASP A 231 2.12 10.49 13.85
CA ASP A 231 1.21 10.51 14.98
C ASP A 231 2.01 10.47 16.30
N LYS A 232 1.74 11.41 17.23
CA LYS A 232 2.44 11.44 18.51
C LYS A 232 2.13 10.24 19.41
N GLU A 233 1.02 9.54 19.14
CA GLU A 233 0.56 8.38 19.93
C GLU A 233 1.30 7.07 19.59
N ILE A 234 2.08 7.01 18.50
CA ILE A 234 2.80 5.80 18.13
C ILE A 234 4.06 5.60 18.97
N PRO A 235 4.42 4.36 19.33
CA PRO A 235 5.63 4.08 20.15
C PRO A 235 6.94 4.60 19.51
N GLN A 236 6.99 4.75 18.20
CA GLN A 236 8.17 5.17 17.46
C GLN A 236 8.35 6.70 17.43
N PHE A 237 7.38 7.46 17.92
CA PHE A 237 7.35 8.92 17.78
C PHE A 237 8.61 9.61 18.33
N GLN A 238 9.09 9.21 19.50
CA GLN A 238 10.29 9.82 20.11
C GLN A 238 11.55 9.63 19.26
N LYS A 239 11.66 8.47 18.59
CA LYS A 239 12.78 8.22 17.64
C LYS A 239 12.68 9.12 16.42
N ILE A 240 11.48 9.28 15.87
CA ILE A 240 11.22 10.18 14.73
C ILE A 240 11.52 11.62 15.12
N LYS A 241 11.05 12.07 16.29
CA LYS A 241 11.32 13.41 16.82
C LYS A 241 12.83 13.67 16.96
N LYS A 242 13.59 12.71 17.50
CA LYS A 242 15.06 12.82 17.60
C LYS A 242 15.72 12.97 16.22
N ILE A 243 15.29 12.19 15.23
CA ILE A 243 15.82 12.29 13.86
C ILE A 243 15.50 13.66 13.27
N THR A 244 14.28 14.17 13.43
CA THR A 244 13.88 15.48 12.89
C THR A 244 14.68 16.62 13.48
N LEU A 245 14.95 16.58 14.78
CA LEU A 245 15.81 17.56 15.45
C LEU A 245 17.25 17.51 14.90
N ASN A 246 17.85 16.31 14.83
CA ASN A 246 19.24 16.13 14.38
C ASN A 246 19.43 16.48 12.89
N LYS A 247 18.37 16.51 12.10
CA LYS A 247 18.39 16.77 10.65
C LYS A 247 17.81 18.12 10.27
N ASN A 248 17.43 18.95 11.22
CA ASN A 248 16.75 20.24 11.00
C ASN A 248 15.52 20.09 10.08
N LEU A 249 14.65 19.12 10.40
CA LEU A 249 13.41 18.87 9.68
C LEU A 249 12.22 19.44 10.47
N ASN A 250 11.18 19.83 9.76
CA ASN A 250 9.94 20.35 10.35
C ASN A 250 9.02 19.22 10.74
N LEU A 251 8.86 18.92 12.04
CA LEU A 251 7.97 17.89 12.53
C LEU A 251 6.54 18.39 12.66
N TYR A 252 5.64 17.81 11.91
CA TYR A 252 4.20 17.98 12.04
C TYR A 252 3.60 16.73 12.70
N SER A 253 3.31 16.82 14.00
CA SER A 253 2.74 15.72 14.75
C SER A 253 1.22 15.81 14.81
N LEU A 254 0.50 14.74 14.40
CA LEU A 254 -0.94 14.67 14.62
C LEU A 254 -1.26 14.74 16.13
N ASN A 255 -2.41 15.30 16.46
CA ASN A 255 -2.92 15.46 17.84
C ASN A 255 -2.00 16.28 18.77
N SER A 256 -1.15 17.14 18.24
CA SER A 256 -0.35 18.08 19.02
C SER A 256 -1.05 19.43 19.15
N GLN A 257 -1.12 19.95 20.38
CA GLN A 257 -1.63 21.31 20.64
C GLN A 257 -0.81 22.42 19.95
N LYS A 258 0.44 22.13 19.59
CA LYS A 258 1.33 23.07 18.88
C LYS A 258 0.99 23.23 17.39
N ASN A 259 0.13 22.39 16.85
CA ASN A 259 -0.28 22.49 15.46
C ASN A 259 -1.54 23.30 15.32
N ASN A 260 -1.59 24.16 14.33
CA ASN A 260 -2.80 24.91 13.99
C ASN A 260 -3.94 24.02 13.45
N PHE A 261 -3.73 22.70 13.36
CA PHE A 261 -4.73 21.72 12.95
C PHE A 261 -4.83 20.63 14.00
N GLN A 262 -5.99 20.55 14.67
CA GLN A 262 -6.27 19.60 15.74
C GLN A 262 -7.54 18.83 15.46
N TYR A 263 -7.51 17.53 15.73
CA TYR A 263 -8.68 16.71 15.85
C TYR A 263 -9.27 16.86 17.26
N LEU A 264 -10.53 17.24 17.35
CA LEU A 264 -11.21 17.48 18.63
C LEU A 264 -12.05 16.27 19.05
N SER A 265 -12.94 15.81 18.17
CA SER A 265 -13.83 14.69 18.46
C SER A 265 -14.34 14.02 17.17
N HIS A 266 -14.86 12.80 17.30
CA HIS A 266 -15.65 12.17 16.27
C HIS A 266 -16.78 11.34 16.87
N ARG A 267 -17.83 11.13 16.08
CA ARG A 267 -18.88 10.15 16.36
C ARG A 267 -19.27 9.41 15.08
N PHE A 268 -19.67 8.18 15.24
CA PHE A 268 -20.24 7.41 14.14
C PHE A 268 -21.68 7.86 13.87
N GLN A 269 -22.06 7.90 12.59
CA GLN A 269 -23.41 8.13 12.11
C GLN A 269 -23.72 7.13 11.01
N GLY A 270 -24.14 5.93 11.40
CA GLY A 270 -24.29 4.80 10.48
C GLY A 270 -22.96 4.46 9.82
N GLU A 271 -22.90 4.55 8.50
CA GLU A 271 -21.70 4.26 7.71
C GLU A 271 -20.74 5.45 7.59
N ALA A 272 -21.14 6.62 8.04
CA ALA A 272 -20.32 7.83 8.03
C ALA A 272 -19.75 8.14 9.43
N GLN A 273 -18.82 9.07 9.46
CA GLN A 273 -18.23 9.63 10.67
C GLN A 273 -18.39 11.16 10.65
N LEU A 274 -18.84 11.74 11.75
CA LEU A 274 -18.88 13.19 11.94
C LEU A 274 -17.65 13.61 12.75
N LEU A 275 -16.87 14.52 12.18
CA LEU A 275 -15.61 14.99 12.73
C LEU A 275 -15.73 16.44 13.18
N GLN A 276 -15.08 16.77 14.30
CA GLN A 276 -14.79 18.13 14.68
C GLN A 276 -13.29 18.37 14.64
N ILE A 277 -12.89 19.36 13.86
CA ILE A 277 -11.49 19.72 13.63
C ILE A 277 -11.33 21.20 13.98
N SER A 278 -10.30 21.55 14.72
CA SER A 278 -9.87 22.93 14.92
C SER A 278 -8.72 23.27 14.00
N HIS A 279 -8.78 24.44 13.38
CA HIS A 279 -7.66 25.03 12.65
C HIS A 279 -7.66 26.55 12.86
N ASN A 280 -6.54 27.09 13.34
CA ASN A 280 -6.40 28.51 13.73
C ASN A 280 -7.58 28.98 14.61
N ASN A 281 -7.90 28.21 15.64
CA ASN A 281 -9.01 28.44 16.59
C ASN A 281 -10.44 28.40 16.00
N LEU A 282 -10.59 28.13 14.72
CA LEU A 282 -11.87 27.90 14.08
C LEU A 282 -12.26 26.41 14.13
N ILE A 283 -13.50 26.11 14.49
CA ILE A 283 -14.01 24.73 14.54
C ILE A 283 -14.77 24.40 13.25
N TYR A 284 -14.39 23.30 12.62
CA TYR A 284 -15.03 22.77 11.44
C TYR A 284 -15.72 21.45 11.77
N LYS A 285 -17.00 21.31 11.38
CA LYS A 285 -17.75 20.05 11.42
C LYS A 285 -17.78 19.43 10.04
N ILE A 286 -17.31 18.18 9.91
CA ILE A 286 -17.12 17.52 8.62
C ILE A 286 -17.73 16.12 8.67
N LYS A 287 -18.48 15.76 7.64
CA LYS A 287 -18.95 14.40 7.41
C LYS A 287 -17.95 13.65 6.54
N LEU A 288 -17.42 12.55 7.07
CA LEU A 288 -16.53 11.63 6.36
C LEU A 288 -17.30 10.35 6.01
N ASN A 289 -17.55 10.12 4.73
CA ASN A 289 -18.32 8.96 4.23
C ASN A 289 -17.42 7.71 4.07
N LEU A 290 -16.67 7.38 5.11
CA LEU A 290 -15.79 6.22 5.17
C LEU A 290 -16.08 5.39 6.41
N ILE A 291 -16.00 4.06 6.26
CA ILE A 291 -16.15 3.11 7.36
C ILE A 291 -14.81 2.94 8.08
N GLY A 292 -14.84 2.84 9.42
CA GLY A 292 -13.70 2.55 10.28
C GLY A 292 -12.90 3.78 10.71
N LYS A 293 -12.64 3.88 12.01
CA LYS A 293 -11.83 4.94 12.63
C LYS A 293 -10.39 4.98 12.10
N ILE A 294 -9.87 3.83 11.62
CA ILE A 294 -8.55 3.76 11.00
C ILE A 294 -8.45 4.66 9.75
N GLN A 295 -9.54 4.80 8.99
CA GLN A 295 -9.56 5.69 7.83
C GLN A 295 -9.48 7.17 8.23
N LEU A 296 -9.99 7.52 9.42
CA LEU A 296 -9.85 8.87 9.96
C LEU A 296 -8.39 9.26 10.13
N LYS A 297 -7.55 8.40 10.75
CA LYS A 297 -6.11 8.67 10.89
C LYS A 297 -5.42 8.80 9.53
N ASN A 298 -5.78 7.95 8.57
CA ASN A 298 -5.24 8.03 7.21
C ASN A 298 -5.62 9.34 6.51
N VAL A 299 -6.88 9.78 6.64
CA VAL A 299 -7.36 11.07 6.09
C VAL A 299 -6.67 12.25 6.78
N GLN A 300 -6.47 12.22 8.09
CA GLN A 300 -5.75 13.28 8.82
C GLN A 300 -4.30 13.44 8.32
N MET A 301 -3.58 12.32 8.07
CA MET A 301 -2.23 12.36 7.50
C MET A 301 -2.23 12.92 6.06
N ALA A 302 -3.25 12.55 5.26
CA ALA A 302 -3.41 13.09 3.90
C ALA A 302 -3.74 14.59 3.92
N ILE A 303 -4.58 15.06 4.84
CA ILE A 303 -4.86 16.49 5.05
C ILE A 303 -3.57 17.23 5.44
N ALA A 304 -2.82 16.71 6.40
CA ALA A 304 -1.54 17.30 6.80
C ALA A 304 -0.56 17.40 5.63
N ALA A 305 -0.49 16.36 4.79
CA ALA A 305 0.32 16.37 3.57
C ALA A 305 -0.16 17.41 2.55
N ALA A 306 -1.48 17.57 2.38
CA ALA A 306 -2.05 18.58 1.48
C ALA A 306 -1.79 20.01 1.96
N ILE A 307 -1.87 20.27 3.28
CA ILE A 307 -1.47 21.56 3.88
C ILE A 307 0.01 21.84 3.58
N LYS A 308 0.90 20.83 3.71
CA LYS A 308 2.33 20.96 3.39
C LYS A 308 2.64 21.01 1.89
N SER A 309 1.61 20.89 1.06
CA SER A 309 1.64 21.12 -0.39
C SER A 309 0.96 22.45 -0.78
N ASP A 310 0.86 23.38 0.16
CA ASP A 310 0.33 24.72 -0.02
C ASP A 310 -1.15 24.75 -0.48
N ILE A 311 -1.93 23.75 -0.05
CA ILE A 311 -3.38 23.76 -0.28
C ILE A 311 -4.07 24.39 0.94
N ASP A 312 -4.90 25.39 0.67
CA ASP A 312 -5.69 26.06 1.71
C ASP A 312 -6.62 25.09 2.44
N ILE A 313 -6.64 25.17 3.78
CA ILE A 313 -7.40 24.23 4.62
C ILE A 313 -8.91 24.26 4.34
N LYS A 314 -9.51 25.42 4.08
CA LYS A 314 -10.95 25.52 3.79
C LYS A 314 -11.27 24.79 2.49
N LYS A 315 -10.40 24.86 1.48
CA LYS A 315 -10.52 24.10 0.22
C LYS A 315 -10.38 22.61 0.47
N ILE A 316 -9.44 22.18 1.31
CA ILE A 316 -9.28 20.79 1.70
C ILE A 316 -10.56 20.28 2.37
N LEU A 317 -11.04 20.96 3.41
CA LEU A 317 -12.19 20.52 4.20
C LEU A 317 -13.49 20.45 3.37
N LYS A 318 -13.67 21.34 2.40
CA LYS A 318 -14.81 21.34 1.45
C LYS A 318 -14.90 20.06 0.61
N VAL A 319 -13.78 19.39 0.34
CA VAL A 319 -13.75 18.18 -0.51
C VAL A 319 -13.74 16.89 0.30
N ILE A 320 -13.45 16.91 1.62
CA ILE A 320 -13.41 15.71 2.46
C ILE A 320 -14.71 14.88 2.40
N PRO A 321 -15.93 15.46 2.40
CA PRO A 321 -17.16 14.68 2.27
C PRO A 321 -17.30 13.89 0.94
N LYS A 322 -16.52 14.28 -0.07
CA LYS A 322 -16.52 13.66 -1.42
C LYS A 322 -15.48 12.56 -1.58
N ILE A 323 -14.61 12.36 -0.58
CA ILE A 323 -13.59 11.30 -0.61
C ILE A 323 -14.27 9.93 -0.60
N LYS A 324 -13.77 9.05 -1.46
CA LYS A 324 -14.23 7.66 -1.60
C LYS A 324 -13.24 6.71 -0.93
N SER A 325 -13.74 5.55 -0.51
CA SER A 325 -12.89 4.46 -0.03
C SER A 325 -11.85 4.05 -1.08
N VAL A 326 -10.70 3.63 -0.60
CA VAL A 326 -9.59 3.19 -1.43
C VAL A 326 -9.80 1.73 -1.83
N GLU A 327 -9.54 1.40 -3.09
CA GLU A 327 -9.78 0.06 -3.64
C GLU A 327 -9.09 -1.03 -2.80
N GLY A 328 -9.88 -1.98 -2.30
CA GLY A 328 -9.44 -3.08 -1.45
C GLY A 328 -8.85 -2.66 -0.10
N ARG A 329 -9.18 -1.47 0.41
CA ARG A 329 -8.73 -0.94 1.70
C ARG A 329 -9.91 -0.49 2.55
N PHE A 330 -10.45 -1.40 3.35
CA PHE A 330 -11.65 -1.21 4.16
C PHE A 330 -12.80 -0.64 3.32
N GLU A 331 -12.96 -1.23 2.13
CA GLU A 331 -13.87 -0.79 1.08
C GLU A 331 -15.22 -1.49 1.22
N LYS A 332 -16.29 -0.73 1.35
CA LYS A 332 -17.65 -1.29 1.24
C LYS A 332 -17.96 -1.63 -0.21
N ILE A 333 -18.32 -2.88 -0.46
CA ILE A 333 -18.65 -3.37 -1.80
C ILE A 333 -20.14 -3.58 -1.96
N GLY A 334 -20.74 -2.86 -2.92
CA GLY A 334 -22.15 -3.05 -3.30
C GLY A 334 -23.16 -2.68 -2.21
N LYS A 335 -24.43 -2.97 -2.49
CA LYS A 335 -25.55 -2.84 -1.55
C LYS A 335 -26.36 -4.14 -1.58
N ILE A 336 -26.67 -4.68 -0.40
CA ILE A 336 -27.54 -5.86 -0.27
C ILE A 336 -28.90 -5.40 0.25
N LYS A 337 -29.99 -5.91 -0.33
CA LYS A 337 -31.37 -5.49 -0.03
C LYS A 337 -31.76 -5.71 1.43
N ASN A 338 -31.20 -6.73 2.10
CA ASN A 338 -31.43 -6.99 3.51
C ASN A 338 -30.55 -6.13 4.46
N GLN A 339 -29.98 -5.03 3.97
CA GLN A 339 -29.14 -4.10 4.74
C GLN A 339 -27.83 -4.68 5.28
N SER A 340 -27.48 -5.93 4.97
CA SER A 340 -26.17 -6.47 5.31
C SER A 340 -25.05 -5.76 4.51
N LYS A 341 -23.82 -5.82 5.03
CA LYS A 341 -22.69 -5.08 4.47
C LYS A 341 -21.55 -6.03 4.15
N VAL A 342 -20.89 -5.81 3.02
CA VAL A 342 -19.66 -6.52 2.66
C VAL A 342 -18.52 -5.53 2.61
N ILE A 343 -17.49 -5.78 3.41
CA ILE A 343 -16.27 -4.97 3.50
C ILE A 343 -15.11 -5.79 2.95
N LEU A 344 -14.37 -5.21 2.02
CA LEU A 344 -13.17 -5.79 1.42
C LEU A 344 -11.91 -5.10 1.96
N ASP A 345 -10.94 -5.88 2.45
CA ASP A 345 -9.67 -5.34 2.94
C ASP A 345 -8.46 -6.21 2.58
N TYR A 346 -7.32 -5.59 2.50
CA TYR A 346 -6.02 -6.25 2.28
C TYR A 346 -5.39 -6.81 3.58
N ALA A 347 -6.08 -6.82 4.69
CA ALA A 347 -5.57 -7.28 5.99
C ALA A 347 -5.07 -8.73 5.91
N HIS A 348 -3.76 -8.89 5.86
CA HIS A 348 -3.05 -10.16 5.75
C HIS A 348 -2.03 -10.39 6.89
N THR A 349 -2.07 -9.54 7.90
CA THR A 349 -1.27 -9.64 9.14
C THR A 349 -2.18 -9.70 10.36
N PRO A 350 -1.73 -10.25 11.49
CA PRO A 350 -2.51 -10.30 12.72
C PRO A 350 -3.03 -8.93 13.15
N ASP A 351 -2.16 -7.94 13.20
CA ASP A 351 -2.50 -6.57 13.60
C ASP A 351 -3.52 -5.91 12.68
N ALA A 352 -3.35 -6.04 11.35
CA ALA A 352 -4.30 -5.50 10.38
C ALA A 352 -5.68 -6.16 10.50
N LEU A 353 -5.74 -7.50 10.63
CA LEU A 353 -6.99 -8.24 10.81
C LEU A 353 -7.72 -7.83 12.10
N ARG A 354 -6.97 -7.76 13.22
CA ARG A 354 -7.50 -7.29 14.49
C ARG A 354 -8.06 -5.87 14.38
N THR A 355 -7.32 -4.99 13.74
CA THR A 355 -7.72 -3.60 13.55
C THR A 355 -9.01 -3.50 12.72
N CYS A 356 -9.14 -4.25 11.61
CA CYS A 356 -10.35 -4.26 10.81
C CYS A 356 -11.56 -4.74 11.61
N LEU A 357 -11.46 -5.87 12.32
CA LEU A 357 -12.56 -6.43 13.10
C LEU A 357 -12.98 -5.51 14.25
N LEU A 358 -12.01 -4.91 14.97
CA LEU A 358 -12.31 -3.93 16.03
C LEU A 358 -13.02 -2.69 15.48
N ASN A 359 -12.57 -2.14 14.36
CA ASN A 359 -13.21 -0.97 13.75
C ASN A 359 -14.65 -1.25 13.32
N LEU A 360 -14.96 -2.48 12.85
CA LEU A 360 -16.32 -2.88 12.53
C LEU A 360 -17.17 -2.99 13.81
N LYS A 361 -16.67 -3.62 14.86
CA LYS A 361 -17.37 -3.72 16.15
C LYS A 361 -17.65 -2.35 16.78
N GLU A 362 -16.68 -1.43 16.69
CA GLU A 362 -16.79 -0.07 17.23
C GLU A 362 -17.83 0.77 16.47
N GLN A 363 -17.86 0.67 15.13
CA GLN A 363 -18.78 1.46 14.32
C GLN A 363 -20.19 0.87 14.24
N PHE A 364 -20.33 -0.44 14.36
CA PHE A 364 -21.59 -1.15 14.25
C PHE A 364 -21.81 -2.06 15.47
N PRO A 365 -22.02 -1.45 16.65
CA PRO A 365 -22.20 -2.21 17.88
C PRO A 365 -23.41 -3.15 17.77
N GLY A 366 -23.26 -4.37 18.29
CA GLY A 366 -24.32 -5.39 18.28
C GLY A 366 -24.48 -6.15 16.96
N GLN A 367 -23.92 -5.67 15.84
CA GLN A 367 -24.00 -6.41 14.56
C GLN A 367 -23.04 -7.62 14.54
N LYS A 368 -23.53 -8.76 14.08
CA LYS A 368 -22.71 -9.96 13.89
C LYS A 368 -21.74 -9.78 12.74
N ILE A 369 -20.50 -10.24 12.91
CA ILE A 369 -19.44 -10.13 11.91
C ILE A 369 -19.04 -11.53 11.46
N SER A 370 -19.22 -11.81 10.17
CA SER A 370 -18.66 -12.98 9.47
C SER A 370 -17.33 -12.60 8.83
N LEU A 371 -16.37 -13.54 8.77
CA LEU A 371 -15.05 -13.32 8.23
C LEU A 371 -14.68 -14.37 7.19
N VAL A 372 -14.31 -13.94 5.98
CA VAL A 372 -13.63 -14.77 4.97
C VAL A 372 -12.16 -14.40 4.96
N PHE A 373 -11.25 -15.36 5.20
CA PHE A 373 -9.82 -15.12 5.11
C PHE A 373 -9.00 -16.39 4.89
N GLY A 374 -7.75 -16.20 4.52
CA GLY A 374 -6.71 -17.21 4.42
C GLY A 374 -5.34 -16.57 4.60
N CYS A 375 -4.28 -17.37 4.48
CA CYS A 375 -2.89 -16.89 4.54
C CYS A 375 -2.10 -17.30 3.30
N GLY A 376 -1.12 -16.47 2.92
CA GLY A 376 -0.21 -16.79 1.82
C GLY A 376 0.83 -17.84 2.21
N GLY A 377 1.15 -18.73 1.27
CA GLY A 377 2.26 -19.67 1.36
C GLY A 377 3.62 -19.01 1.09
N ASN A 378 4.72 -19.68 1.49
CA ASN A 378 6.10 -19.19 1.34
C ASN A 378 6.32 -17.79 1.98
N ARG A 379 5.67 -17.55 3.11
CA ARG A 379 5.71 -16.32 3.89
C ARG A 379 5.84 -16.66 5.39
N ASP A 380 5.85 -15.64 6.25
CA ASP A 380 5.84 -15.78 7.69
C ASP A 380 4.74 -16.77 8.15
N GLN A 381 5.12 -17.93 8.70
CA GLN A 381 4.21 -18.98 9.14
C GLN A 381 3.66 -18.67 10.54
N ASP A 382 4.43 -17.97 11.39
CA ASP A 382 4.08 -17.68 12.78
C ASP A 382 2.82 -16.81 12.92
N LYS A 383 2.49 -16.08 11.85
CA LYS A 383 1.28 -15.25 11.83
C LYS A 383 0.00 -16.06 11.69
N ARG A 384 0.03 -17.32 11.19
CA ARG A 384 -1.15 -18.11 10.82
C ARG A 384 -2.04 -18.40 12.03
N ALA A 385 -1.49 -19.04 13.06
CA ALA A 385 -2.22 -19.30 14.30
C ALA A 385 -2.65 -18.02 15.03
N LYS A 386 -1.83 -16.96 14.97
CA LYS A 386 -2.19 -15.64 15.52
C LYS A 386 -3.41 -15.03 14.81
N MET A 387 -3.48 -15.12 13.48
CA MET A 387 -4.65 -14.66 12.71
C MET A 387 -5.88 -15.53 13.02
N GLY A 388 -5.73 -16.85 13.16
CA GLY A 388 -6.78 -17.75 13.63
C GLY A 388 -7.33 -17.35 15.00
N LYS A 389 -6.45 -17.06 15.97
CA LYS A 389 -6.86 -16.60 17.32
C LYS A 389 -7.62 -15.27 17.27
N ILE A 390 -7.21 -14.34 16.42
CA ILE A 390 -7.90 -13.07 16.24
C ILE A 390 -9.29 -13.27 15.63
N ALA A 391 -9.40 -14.13 14.61
CA ALA A 391 -10.68 -14.51 14.04
C ALA A 391 -11.63 -15.13 15.08
N ASP A 392 -11.12 -16.03 15.92
CA ASP A 392 -11.86 -16.71 17.00
C ASP A 392 -12.43 -15.72 18.04
N ILE A 393 -11.67 -14.66 18.37
CA ILE A 393 -12.08 -13.66 19.37
C ILE A 393 -13.09 -12.64 18.78
N PHE A 394 -12.93 -12.24 17.54
CA PHE A 394 -13.62 -11.07 17.02
C PHE A 394 -14.68 -11.35 15.96
N ALA A 395 -14.66 -12.50 15.29
CA ALA A 395 -15.68 -12.88 14.33
C ALA A 395 -16.72 -13.81 14.99
N ASN A 396 -17.97 -13.74 14.50
CA ASN A 396 -19.05 -14.64 14.93
C ASN A 396 -19.10 -15.91 14.06
N LYS A 397 -18.63 -15.83 12.82
CA LYS A 397 -18.59 -16.94 11.86
C LYS A 397 -17.34 -16.83 10.99
N ILE A 398 -16.65 -17.93 10.78
CA ILE A 398 -15.37 -17.96 10.07
C ILE A 398 -15.48 -18.84 8.83
N TYR A 399 -15.23 -18.25 7.66
CA TYR A 399 -15.08 -18.94 6.37
C TYR A 399 -13.60 -18.99 6.03
N LEU A 400 -12.98 -20.14 6.28
CA LEU A 400 -11.55 -20.35 6.05
C LEU A 400 -11.30 -20.81 4.62
N THR A 401 -10.38 -20.14 3.90
CA THR A 401 -10.14 -20.40 2.50
C THR A 401 -8.68 -20.21 2.10
N ASP A 402 -8.33 -20.56 0.85
CA ASP A 402 -7.00 -20.31 0.31
C ASP A 402 -6.85 -18.83 -0.12
N ASP A 403 -5.69 -18.25 0.19
CA ASP A 403 -5.26 -16.95 -0.31
C ASP A 403 -4.36 -17.15 -1.55
N ASN A 404 -3.05 -17.03 -1.44
CA ASN A 404 -2.02 -17.36 -2.42
C ASN A 404 -1.16 -18.50 -1.87
N PRO A 405 -1.53 -19.77 -2.00
CA PRO A 405 -0.75 -20.87 -1.42
C PRO A 405 0.65 -21.00 -2.04
N ARG A 406 0.86 -20.52 -3.26
CA ARG A 406 2.11 -20.64 -4.00
C ARG A 406 2.57 -22.10 -4.08
N THR A 407 3.83 -22.41 -3.78
CA THR A 407 4.37 -23.77 -3.80
C THR A 407 4.19 -24.54 -2.49
N GLU A 408 3.55 -23.94 -1.47
CA GLU A 408 3.25 -24.59 -0.20
C GLU A 408 1.88 -25.29 -0.26
N GLY A 409 1.75 -26.41 0.44
CA GLY A 409 0.50 -27.16 0.50
C GLY A 409 -0.65 -26.36 1.14
N PRO A 410 -1.76 -26.09 0.41
CA PRO A 410 -2.84 -25.24 0.92
C PRO A 410 -3.51 -25.79 2.17
N ASN A 411 -3.68 -27.12 2.28
CA ASN A 411 -4.21 -27.77 3.49
C ASN A 411 -3.35 -27.51 4.73
N LYS A 412 -2.02 -27.53 4.59
CA LYS A 412 -1.10 -27.22 5.69
C LYS A 412 -1.31 -25.79 6.18
N ILE A 413 -1.46 -24.83 5.25
CA ILE A 413 -1.69 -23.43 5.60
C ILE A 413 -2.98 -23.27 6.40
N ARG A 414 -4.11 -23.87 5.94
CA ARG A 414 -5.39 -23.82 6.66
C ARG A 414 -5.30 -24.50 8.02
N ASN A 415 -4.63 -25.65 8.11
CA ASN A 415 -4.42 -26.34 9.38
C ASN A 415 -3.62 -25.49 10.38
N ASP A 416 -2.60 -24.77 9.94
CA ASP A 416 -1.84 -23.86 10.80
C ASP A 416 -2.70 -22.68 11.31
N ILE A 417 -3.66 -22.19 10.49
CA ILE A 417 -4.61 -21.18 10.94
C ILE A 417 -5.57 -21.76 11.98
N LYS A 418 -6.09 -22.97 11.75
CA LYS A 418 -7.04 -23.67 12.65
C LYS A 418 -6.46 -23.90 14.05
N LYS A 419 -5.15 -24.05 14.22
CA LYS A 419 -4.48 -24.15 15.54
C LYS A 419 -4.80 -22.96 16.46
N GLY A 420 -5.14 -21.81 15.90
CA GLY A 420 -5.51 -20.60 16.66
C GLY A 420 -7.00 -20.46 16.97
N ILE A 421 -7.87 -21.29 16.41
CA ILE A 421 -9.34 -21.19 16.52
C ILE A 421 -9.82 -22.28 17.47
N LYS A 422 -10.52 -21.92 18.55
CA LYS A 422 -10.96 -22.84 19.61
C LYS A 422 -12.46 -22.83 19.86
N LYS A 423 -13.12 -21.69 19.68
CA LYS A 423 -14.51 -21.45 20.11
C LYS A 423 -15.49 -21.37 18.95
N GLN A 424 -15.04 -20.92 17.78
CA GLN A 424 -15.93 -20.62 16.66
C GLN A 424 -16.06 -21.80 15.70
N THR A 425 -17.25 -21.95 15.13
CA THR A 425 -17.49 -22.88 14.02
C THR A 425 -16.76 -22.40 12.76
N ILE A 426 -15.92 -23.26 12.22
CA ILE A 426 -15.18 -23.01 10.99
C ILE A 426 -15.93 -23.67 9.82
N LEU A 427 -16.22 -22.87 8.80
CA LEU A 427 -16.68 -23.36 7.50
C LEU A 427 -15.48 -23.31 6.55
N GLU A 428 -14.93 -24.46 6.20
CA GLU A 428 -13.74 -24.56 5.39
C GLU A 428 -14.09 -24.75 3.90
N PHE A 429 -13.65 -23.81 3.07
CA PHE A 429 -13.80 -23.84 1.62
C PHE A 429 -12.46 -23.57 0.97
N PRO A 430 -11.73 -24.59 0.45
CA PRO A 430 -10.48 -24.36 -0.27
C PRO A 430 -10.62 -23.35 -1.42
N ASN A 431 -11.72 -23.46 -2.18
CA ASN A 431 -12.03 -22.54 -3.26
C ASN A 431 -12.54 -21.19 -2.72
N ARG A 432 -11.76 -20.13 -2.94
CA ARG A 432 -12.05 -18.79 -2.43
C ARG A 432 -13.32 -18.17 -3.02
N THR A 433 -13.63 -18.45 -4.28
CA THR A 433 -14.92 -18.03 -4.89
C THR A 433 -16.08 -18.60 -4.11
N ARG A 434 -16.06 -19.92 -3.84
CA ARG A 434 -17.09 -20.60 -3.06
C ARG A 434 -17.20 -20.05 -1.64
N ALA A 435 -16.07 -19.84 -0.96
CA ALA A 435 -16.07 -19.26 0.38
C ALA A 435 -16.77 -17.91 0.45
N ILE A 436 -16.47 -17.01 -0.50
CA ILE A 436 -17.07 -15.67 -0.56
C ILE A 436 -18.56 -15.76 -0.90
N THR A 437 -18.94 -16.59 -1.87
CA THR A 437 -20.34 -16.74 -2.30
C THR A 437 -21.20 -17.31 -1.18
N GLU A 438 -20.75 -18.38 -0.51
CA GLU A 438 -21.44 -18.97 0.64
C GLU A 438 -21.55 -17.99 1.81
N ALA A 439 -20.47 -17.24 2.09
CA ALA A 439 -20.50 -16.23 3.14
C ALA A 439 -21.55 -15.14 2.86
N ILE A 440 -21.68 -14.68 1.61
CA ILE A 440 -22.66 -13.67 1.22
C ILE A 440 -24.08 -14.25 1.25
N ASN A 441 -24.29 -15.47 0.75
CA ASN A 441 -25.59 -16.12 0.77
C ASN A 441 -26.13 -16.31 2.19
N ASN A 442 -25.25 -16.59 3.14
CA ASN A 442 -25.59 -16.83 4.55
C ASN A 442 -25.68 -15.55 5.41
N LEU A 443 -25.57 -14.35 4.83
CA LEU A 443 -25.72 -13.10 5.58
C LEU A 443 -27.19 -12.85 5.91
N ASN A 444 -27.49 -12.70 7.19
CA ASN A 444 -28.79 -12.24 7.66
C ASN A 444 -28.91 -10.72 7.62
N THR A 445 -30.11 -10.20 7.84
CA THR A 445 -30.38 -8.76 7.86
C THR A 445 -29.46 -8.01 8.81
N GLY A 446 -28.79 -6.99 8.31
CA GLY A 446 -27.90 -6.12 9.09
C GLY A 446 -26.54 -6.71 9.43
N GLU A 447 -26.25 -8.00 9.15
CA GLU A 447 -24.92 -8.59 9.41
C GLU A 447 -23.83 -8.00 8.51
N ILE A 448 -22.58 -8.15 8.96
CA ILE A 448 -21.40 -7.64 8.26
C ILE A 448 -20.50 -8.80 7.85
N LEU A 449 -20.06 -8.81 6.60
CA LEU A 449 -19.02 -9.70 6.12
C LEU A 449 -17.72 -8.90 5.90
N LEU A 450 -16.64 -9.34 6.53
CA LEU A 450 -15.30 -8.90 6.19
C LEU A 450 -14.64 -9.96 5.30
N VAL A 451 -14.25 -9.58 4.08
CA VAL A 451 -13.41 -10.38 3.18
C VAL A 451 -12.00 -9.82 3.25
N ALA A 452 -11.08 -10.58 3.83
CA ALA A 452 -9.72 -10.14 4.16
C ALA A 452 -8.63 -10.93 3.42
N GLY A 453 -7.48 -10.28 3.22
CA GLY A 453 -6.24 -10.86 2.69
C GLY A 453 -5.83 -10.30 1.34
N LYS A 454 -6.67 -10.38 0.31
CA LYS A 454 -6.31 -10.03 -1.07
C LYS A 454 -6.64 -8.58 -1.45
N GLY A 455 -7.69 -8.00 -0.90
CA GLY A 455 -8.07 -6.60 -1.19
C GLY A 455 -8.17 -6.33 -2.69
N HIS A 456 -7.28 -5.46 -3.20
CA HIS A 456 -7.23 -5.04 -4.61
C HIS A 456 -6.54 -6.04 -5.55
N GLU A 457 -5.98 -7.15 -5.06
CA GLU A 457 -5.29 -8.12 -5.90
C GLU A 457 -6.21 -8.72 -6.97
N THR A 458 -5.67 -8.88 -8.18
CA THR A 458 -6.38 -9.43 -9.34
C THR A 458 -5.84 -10.79 -9.80
N ILE A 459 -4.97 -11.40 -9.00
CA ILE A 459 -4.31 -12.67 -9.28
C ILE A 459 -4.33 -13.55 -8.03
N GLN A 460 -4.54 -14.86 -8.22
CA GLN A 460 -4.27 -15.88 -7.21
C GLN A 460 -3.10 -16.76 -7.69
N GLU A 461 -2.13 -16.99 -6.78
CA GLU A 461 -0.94 -17.79 -7.07
C GLU A 461 -1.09 -19.20 -6.47
N ILE A 462 -1.21 -20.23 -7.33
CA ILE A 462 -1.34 -21.64 -6.93
C ILE A 462 -0.24 -22.46 -7.62
N GLY A 463 0.67 -23.04 -6.85
CA GLY A 463 1.90 -23.61 -7.38
C GLY A 463 2.71 -22.57 -8.14
N VAL A 464 3.04 -22.87 -9.38
CA VAL A 464 3.73 -21.97 -10.32
C VAL A 464 2.74 -21.15 -11.17
N LYS A 465 1.44 -21.46 -11.11
CA LYS A 465 0.41 -20.84 -11.93
C LYS A 465 -0.09 -19.54 -11.31
N LYS A 466 -0.35 -18.55 -12.16
CA LYS A 466 -1.03 -17.30 -11.80
C LYS A 466 -2.39 -17.29 -12.46
N ILE A 467 -3.44 -17.32 -11.67
CA ILE A 467 -4.82 -17.35 -12.12
C ILE A 467 -5.42 -15.97 -11.95
N ILE A 468 -6.13 -15.46 -12.95
CA ILE A 468 -6.89 -14.20 -12.84
C ILE A 468 -8.00 -14.40 -11.83
N PHE A 469 -7.98 -13.63 -10.77
CA PHE A 469 -8.94 -13.72 -9.67
C PHE A 469 -9.10 -12.38 -8.95
N SER A 470 -10.30 -12.00 -8.57
CA SER A 470 -10.56 -10.76 -7.84
C SER A 470 -11.69 -10.96 -6.85
N ASP A 471 -11.39 -10.78 -5.55
CA ASP A 471 -12.39 -10.79 -4.48
C ASP A 471 -13.55 -9.82 -4.81
N LYS A 472 -13.25 -8.62 -5.27
CA LYS A 472 -14.25 -7.59 -5.60
C LYS A 472 -15.24 -8.06 -6.66
N LYS A 473 -14.76 -8.72 -7.73
CA LYS A 473 -15.62 -9.25 -8.79
C LYS A 473 -16.52 -10.37 -8.27
N VAL A 474 -15.97 -11.28 -7.47
CA VAL A 474 -16.74 -12.38 -6.84
C VAL A 474 -17.82 -11.82 -5.91
N ILE A 475 -17.47 -10.85 -5.06
CA ILE A 475 -18.40 -10.19 -4.14
C ILE A 475 -19.56 -9.54 -4.91
N LEU A 476 -19.26 -8.75 -5.95
CA LEU A 476 -20.29 -8.06 -6.74
C LEU A 476 -21.26 -9.05 -7.41
N ASN A 477 -20.73 -10.14 -7.98
CA ASN A 477 -21.55 -11.20 -8.58
C ASN A 477 -22.44 -11.90 -7.54
N ALA A 478 -21.89 -12.27 -6.39
CA ALA A 478 -22.64 -12.92 -5.31
C ALA A 478 -23.73 -12.00 -4.74
N ILE A 479 -23.45 -10.70 -4.57
CA ILE A 479 -24.44 -9.69 -4.15
C ILE A 479 -25.59 -9.59 -5.16
N LYS A 480 -25.27 -9.59 -6.46
CA LYS A 480 -26.28 -9.55 -7.53
C LYS A 480 -27.23 -10.75 -7.42
N ILE A 481 -26.70 -11.96 -7.27
CA ILE A 481 -27.48 -13.20 -7.14
C ILE A 481 -28.36 -13.15 -5.88
N LYS A 482 -27.77 -12.81 -4.73
CA LYS A 482 -28.52 -12.68 -3.46
C LYS A 482 -29.65 -11.66 -3.56
N ASN A 483 -29.44 -10.51 -4.18
CA ASN A 483 -30.45 -9.49 -4.35
C ASN A 483 -31.59 -9.94 -5.25
N LEU A 484 -31.36 -10.78 -6.26
CA LEU A 484 -32.39 -11.40 -7.09
C LEU A 484 -33.23 -12.40 -6.27
N SER A 485 -32.58 -13.26 -5.49
CA SER A 485 -33.25 -14.21 -4.59
C SER A 485 -34.17 -13.50 -3.58
N LEU A 486 -33.64 -12.45 -2.91
CA LEU A 486 -34.42 -11.65 -1.98
C LEU A 486 -35.63 -10.97 -2.63
N SER A 487 -35.51 -10.55 -3.89
CA SER A 487 -36.65 -9.95 -4.63
C SER A 487 -37.71 -10.99 -5.00
N ASN A 488 -37.30 -12.19 -5.37
CA ASN A 488 -38.23 -13.28 -5.72
C ASN A 488 -39.01 -13.77 -4.49
N ASN A 489 -38.30 -13.90 -3.34
CA ASN A 489 -38.95 -14.26 -2.09
C ASN A 489 -39.96 -13.19 -1.64
N LEU A 490 -39.66 -11.92 -1.81
CA LEU A 490 -40.57 -10.82 -1.49
C LEU A 490 -41.84 -10.88 -2.37
N LYS A 491 -41.67 -11.07 -3.69
CA LYS A 491 -42.81 -11.23 -4.60
C LYS A 491 -43.67 -12.43 -4.25
N PHE A 492 -43.04 -13.56 -3.92
CA PHE A 492 -43.75 -14.78 -3.52
C PHE A 492 -44.56 -14.57 -2.24
N ASN A 493 -44.00 -13.92 -1.21
CA ASN A 493 -44.69 -13.63 0.04
C ASN A 493 -45.87 -12.67 -0.17
N ILE A 494 -45.71 -11.61 -0.97
CA ILE A 494 -46.81 -10.68 -1.31
C ILE A 494 -47.93 -11.41 -2.04
N LEU A 495 -47.61 -12.27 -3.01
CA LEU A 495 -48.63 -13.05 -3.73
C LEU A 495 -49.36 -14.04 -2.81
N LYS A 496 -48.65 -14.62 -1.84
CA LYS A 496 -49.24 -15.49 -0.82
C LYS A 496 -50.22 -14.74 0.08
N GLU A 497 -49.80 -13.58 0.63
CA GLU A 497 -50.66 -12.71 1.44
C GLU A 497 -51.91 -12.27 0.69
N LEU A 498 -51.77 -11.80 -0.57
CA LEU A 498 -52.89 -11.42 -1.40
C LEU A 498 -53.85 -12.62 -1.72
N SER A 499 -53.32 -13.84 -1.79
CA SER A 499 -54.14 -15.05 -1.99
C SER A 499 -54.88 -15.46 -0.72
N GLU A 500 -54.27 -15.22 0.46
CA GLU A 500 -54.92 -15.47 1.77
C GLU A 500 -55.98 -14.43 2.08
N GLU A 501 -55.80 -13.14 1.78
CA GLU A 501 -56.81 -12.09 1.89
C GLU A 501 -58.01 -12.34 0.98
N LYS A 502 -57.81 -12.82 -0.26
CA LYS A 502 -58.89 -13.19 -1.15
C LYS A 502 -59.72 -14.38 -0.66
N LYS A 503 -59.10 -15.33 0.08
CA LYS A 503 -59.80 -16.47 0.68
C LYS A 503 -60.60 -16.11 1.94
N LEU A 504 -60.26 -15.02 2.60
CA LEU A 504 -60.97 -14.49 3.78
C LEU A 504 -62.12 -13.56 3.39
N SER A 505 -62.17 -13.08 2.14
CA SER A 505 -63.18 -12.17 1.60
C SER A 505 -64.22 -12.88 0.69
N SER A 506 -64.04 -14.18 0.47
CA SER A 506 -65.02 -15.11 -0.20
C SER A 506 -65.64 -16.02 0.85
#